data_b5acbbdeadca260f8c522646b2d24427
#
_entry.id   b5acbbdeadca260f8c522646b2d24427
#
_cell.length_a   1.000
_cell.length_b   1.000
_cell.length_c   1.000
_cell.angle_alpha   90.00
_cell.angle_beta   90.00
_cell.angle_gamma   90.00
#
_symmetry.space_group_name_H-M   'P 1'
#
loop_
_entity.id
_entity.type
_entity.pdbx_description
1 polymer ?
#
loop_
_entity_poly.entity_id
_entity_poly.type
_entity_poly.pdbx_seq_one_letter_code
_entity_poly.pdbx_strand_id
1 'polypeptide(L)'
;MRILLIATNRHRRLMSRMNAQPVPIGLAYIAGHLDPDRHQLKILDLMFSEDYLADTEQAVKEFQPEMVGISLRNLDNSSYMDPQWALPITKEVIDKVRSVTKAPIVCGGPAFSLLPKECFNYLEPDMGVAGDGGETFAQLAECIESGETHRNLPGMVYRDNGAVAFNGLAYSNFARPPRLDELDMARYEQSGFGIGIVTKLDDNFSHSMDANSDGNSWRVLRPIEDVVAEIQEMKDRFDLRKIFFIDSGFNVPLPHAKALCQSIIESDLKIHWNSYLAPVPAACDEEVLGLMKQAGSGLVIMKGVAGHDLEQEALSTRMEPVQEVCQRCDEAGIHYVISQFFGEPGWNVLPRPVVV
;
A
#
# COMPACT_ATOMS: atom_id res chain seq x y z
N MET A 1 -12.89 17.18 -15.91
CA MET A 1 -12.40 16.15 -16.86
C MET A 1 -12.80 14.74 -16.43
N ARG A 2 -12.77 13.73 -17.36
CA ARG A 2 -13.00 12.31 -17.06
C ARG A 2 -11.66 11.63 -16.77
N ILE A 3 -11.51 11.08 -15.56
CA ILE A 3 -10.27 10.44 -15.09
C ILE A 3 -10.54 8.96 -14.83
N LEU A 4 -9.81 8.07 -15.53
CA LEU A 4 -9.86 6.64 -15.32
C LEU A 4 -8.63 6.22 -14.52
N LEU A 5 -8.85 5.63 -13.33
CA LEU A 5 -7.81 5.02 -12.52
C LEU A 5 -7.82 3.50 -12.72
N ILE A 6 -6.66 2.89 -12.96
CA ILE A 6 -6.54 1.45 -13.22
C ILE A 6 -5.62 0.80 -12.18
N ALA A 7 -6.16 -0.19 -11.47
CA ALA A 7 -5.39 -1.08 -10.61
C ALA A 7 -5.00 -2.34 -11.39
N THR A 8 -3.70 -2.53 -11.66
CA THR A 8 -3.21 -3.61 -12.51
C THR A 8 -2.96 -4.93 -11.79
N ASN A 9 -3.13 -4.99 -10.47
CA ASN A 9 -3.01 -6.23 -9.71
C ASN A 9 -4.08 -7.24 -10.11
N ARG A 10 -3.65 -8.49 -10.33
CA ARG A 10 -4.53 -9.58 -10.74
C ARG A 10 -4.35 -10.79 -9.85
N HIS A 11 -5.46 -11.30 -9.33
CA HIS A 11 -5.45 -12.45 -8.43
C HIS A 11 -4.82 -13.69 -9.08
N ARG A 12 -5.25 -14.06 -10.28
CA ARG A 12 -4.84 -15.34 -10.90
C ARG A 12 -3.39 -15.39 -11.38
N ARG A 13 -2.80 -14.27 -11.77
CA ARG A 13 -1.46 -14.24 -12.36
C ARG A 13 -0.36 -13.80 -11.39
N LEU A 14 -0.63 -12.75 -10.61
CA LEU A 14 0.34 -12.20 -9.66
C LEU A 14 0.20 -12.76 -8.25
N MET A 15 -1.02 -13.17 -7.89
CA MET A 15 -1.38 -13.57 -6.53
C MET A 15 -1.81 -15.04 -6.44
N SER A 16 -1.47 -15.86 -7.43
CA SER A 16 -1.97 -17.24 -7.59
C SER A 16 -1.75 -18.16 -6.39
N ARG A 17 -0.78 -17.86 -5.53
CA ARG A 17 -0.49 -18.61 -4.30
C ARG A 17 -0.79 -17.83 -3.02
N MET A 18 -1.23 -16.59 -3.14
CA MET A 18 -1.66 -15.78 -2.00
C MET A 18 -3.19 -15.74 -1.97
N ASN A 19 -3.78 -16.12 -0.85
CA ASN A 19 -5.22 -15.96 -0.64
C ASN A 19 -5.61 -14.50 -0.39
N ALA A 20 -4.64 -13.61 -0.21
CA ALA A 20 -4.88 -12.21 0.00
C ALA A 20 -5.22 -11.49 -1.31
N GLN A 21 -6.33 -10.80 -1.30
CA GLN A 21 -6.80 -9.94 -2.39
C GLN A 21 -6.85 -8.50 -1.86
N PRO A 22 -5.73 -7.76 -1.94
CA PRO A 22 -5.68 -6.43 -1.37
C PRO A 22 -6.48 -5.44 -2.21
N VAL A 23 -7.35 -4.69 -1.54
CA VAL A 23 -8.04 -3.53 -2.12
C VAL A 23 -7.02 -2.55 -2.68
N PRO A 24 -7.27 -1.93 -3.85
CA PRO A 24 -6.41 -0.88 -4.38
C PRO A 24 -6.60 0.44 -3.62
N ILE A 25 -6.40 0.38 -2.29
CA ILE A 25 -6.69 1.49 -1.36
C ILE A 25 -5.90 2.76 -1.72
N GLY A 26 -4.68 2.63 -2.23
CA GLY A 26 -3.89 3.77 -2.69
C GLY A 26 -4.59 4.55 -3.82
N LEU A 27 -5.26 3.87 -4.76
CA LEU A 27 -6.06 4.55 -5.78
C LEU A 27 -7.32 5.19 -5.19
N ALA A 28 -7.94 4.58 -4.18
CA ALA A 28 -9.07 5.17 -3.49
C ALA A 28 -8.69 6.48 -2.76
N TYR A 29 -7.49 6.53 -2.15
CA TYR A 29 -6.96 7.78 -1.58
C TYR A 29 -6.64 8.82 -2.67
N ILE A 30 -6.02 8.43 -3.80
CA ILE A 30 -5.85 9.33 -4.95
C ILE A 30 -7.19 9.89 -5.39
N ALA A 31 -8.21 9.05 -5.51
CA ALA A 31 -9.57 9.43 -5.87
C ALA A 31 -10.20 10.43 -4.89
N GLY A 32 -9.89 10.31 -3.59
CA GLY A 32 -10.34 11.22 -2.56
C GLY A 32 -9.79 12.64 -2.69
N HIS A 33 -8.64 12.83 -3.35
CA HIS A 33 -8.05 14.14 -3.58
C HIS A 33 -8.64 14.86 -4.80
N LEU A 34 -9.36 14.15 -5.67
CA LEU A 34 -9.99 14.73 -6.86
C LEU A 34 -11.32 15.39 -6.51
N ASP A 35 -11.51 16.63 -6.95
CA ASP A 35 -12.75 17.37 -6.74
C ASP A 35 -13.90 16.71 -7.54
N PRO A 36 -14.94 16.17 -6.87
CA PRO A 36 -16.03 15.48 -7.55
C PRO A 36 -16.91 16.41 -8.40
N ASP A 37 -16.91 17.72 -8.12
CA ASP A 37 -17.66 18.70 -8.90
C ASP A 37 -16.97 19.04 -10.21
N ARG A 38 -15.65 18.84 -10.29
CA ARG A 38 -14.84 19.12 -11.48
C ARG A 38 -14.51 17.87 -12.28
N HIS A 39 -14.36 16.71 -11.63
CA HIS A 39 -13.87 15.50 -12.26
C HIS A 39 -14.86 14.35 -12.12
N GLN A 40 -15.19 13.72 -13.26
CA GLN A 40 -15.83 12.42 -13.29
C GLN A 40 -14.74 11.36 -13.12
N LEU A 41 -14.93 10.47 -12.17
CA LEU A 41 -13.97 9.43 -11.85
C LEU A 41 -14.56 8.05 -12.12
N LYS A 42 -13.72 7.14 -12.62
CA LYS A 42 -13.98 5.70 -12.64
C LYS A 42 -12.72 4.97 -12.19
N ILE A 43 -12.88 3.96 -11.33
CA ILE A 43 -11.80 3.03 -10.97
C ILE A 43 -12.06 1.71 -11.70
N LEU A 44 -11.10 1.27 -12.51
CA LEU A 44 -11.06 -0.07 -13.08
C LEU A 44 -10.15 -0.95 -12.24
N ASP A 45 -10.74 -1.84 -11.50
CA ASP A 45 -10.02 -2.80 -10.67
C ASP A 45 -9.92 -4.14 -11.41
N LEU A 46 -8.70 -4.50 -11.82
CA LEU A 46 -8.42 -5.72 -12.57
C LEU A 46 -8.19 -6.95 -11.66
N MET A 47 -8.30 -6.81 -10.34
CA MET A 47 -8.08 -7.91 -9.39
C MET A 47 -8.90 -9.15 -9.73
N PHE A 48 -10.14 -8.95 -10.11
CA PHE A 48 -11.09 -10.03 -10.38
C PHE A 48 -11.38 -10.24 -11.87
N SER A 49 -10.69 -9.53 -12.73
CA SER A 49 -10.87 -9.62 -14.19
C SER A 49 -10.44 -10.98 -14.73
N GLU A 50 -11.24 -11.56 -15.61
CA GLU A 50 -10.88 -12.77 -16.36
C GLU A 50 -10.08 -12.43 -17.61
N ASP A 51 -10.48 -11.38 -18.34
CA ASP A 51 -9.78 -10.82 -19.49
C ASP A 51 -9.50 -9.33 -19.28
N TYR A 52 -8.40 -9.04 -18.59
CA TYR A 52 -8.03 -7.66 -18.21
C TYR A 52 -7.76 -6.74 -19.39
N LEU A 53 -7.36 -7.26 -20.55
CA LEU A 53 -7.16 -6.45 -21.74
C LEU A 53 -8.49 -6.09 -22.39
N ALA A 54 -9.44 -7.02 -22.44
CA ALA A 54 -10.78 -6.73 -22.93
C ALA A 54 -11.51 -5.75 -21.98
N ASP A 55 -11.42 -5.98 -20.66
CA ASP A 55 -12.02 -5.09 -19.67
C ASP A 55 -11.42 -3.69 -19.71
N THR A 56 -10.10 -3.58 -19.91
CA THR A 56 -9.41 -2.30 -20.09
C THR A 56 -9.90 -1.59 -21.35
N GLU A 57 -9.98 -2.30 -22.47
CA GLU A 57 -10.47 -1.75 -23.74
C GLU A 57 -11.91 -1.25 -23.62
N GLN A 58 -12.78 -2.06 -23.02
CA GLN A 58 -14.17 -1.69 -22.81
C GLN A 58 -14.29 -0.46 -21.90
N ALA A 59 -13.60 -0.44 -20.77
CA ALA A 59 -13.64 0.68 -19.83
C ALA A 59 -13.20 2.00 -20.49
N VAL A 60 -12.12 1.96 -21.29
CA VAL A 60 -11.63 3.15 -22.02
C VAL A 60 -12.63 3.60 -23.08
N LYS A 61 -13.22 2.67 -23.85
CA LYS A 61 -14.20 3.01 -24.91
C LYS A 61 -15.48 3.59 -24.33
N GLU A 62 -15.98 3.04 -23.24
CA GLU A 62 -17.24 3.49 -22.62
C GLU A 62 -17.06 4.81 -21.87
N PHE A 63 -16.00 4.92 -21.07
CA PHE A 63 -15.78 6.09 -20.23
C PHE A 63 -15.15 7.27 -20.98
N GLN A 64 -14.40 7.00 -22.07
CA GLN A 64 -13.71 8.00 -22.87
C GLN A 64 -12.86 8.95 -22.00
N PRO A 65 -11.86 8.42 -21.25
CA PRO A 65 -11.09 9.22 -20.31
C PRO A 65 -10.29 10.31 -21.04
N GLU A 66 -10.11 11.43 -20.34
CA GLU A 66 -9.25 12.55 -20.74
C GLU A 66 -7.89 12.46 -20.04
N MET A 67 -7.78 11.62 -19.01
CA MET A 67 -6.55 11.26 -18.31
C MET A 67 -6.68 9.84 -17.74
N VAL A 68 -5.61 9.05 -17.79
CA VAL A 68 -5.56 7.69 -17.24
C VAL A 68 -4.46 7.59 -16.21
N GLY A 69 -4.81 7.25 -14.97
CA GLY A 69 -3.86 6.92 -13.90
C GLY A 69 -3.71 5.41 -13.75
N ILE A 70 -2.48 4.90 -13.70
CA ILE A 70 -2.20 3.46 -13.55
C ILE A 70 -1.34 3.23 -12.32
N SER A 71 -1.82 2.38 -11.41
CA SER A 71 -1.09 2.06 -10.18
C SER A 71 -0.29 0.77 -10.33
N LEU A 72 1.02 0.87 -10.13
CA LEU A 72 1.93 -0.27 -9.94
C LEU A 72 2.12 -0.49 -8.44
N ARG A 73 1.38 -1.46 -7.86
CA ARG A 73 1.40 -1.73 -6.42
C ARG A 73 2.65 -2.50 -6.00
N ASN A 74 2.99 -3.57 -6.71
CA ASN A 74 4.14 -4.44 -6.45
C ASN A 74 4.97 -4.57 -7.72
N LEU A 75 6.27 -4.82 -7.58
CA LEU A 75 7.14 -5.21 -8.71
C LEU A 75 6.89 -6.67 -9.09
N ASP A 76 6.65 -7.52 -8.08
CA ASP A 76 6.41 -8.95 -8.25
C ASP A 76 5.39 -9.48 -7.20
N ASN A 77 5.18 -10.78 -7.20
CA ASN A 77 4.30 -11.46 -6.25
C ASN A 77 5.00 -11.92 -4.96
N SER A 78 6.24 -11.51 -4.72
CA SER A 78 7.07 -11.91 -3.58
C SER A 78 7.17 -13.44 -3.39
N SER A 79 7.03 -14.23 -4.47
CA SER A 79 7.14 -15.69 -4.43
C SER A 79 8.51 -16.14 -4.95
N TYR A 80 9.30 -16.77 -4.08
CA TYR A 80 10.57 -17.37 -4.49
C TYR A 80 10.39 -18.58 -5.43
N MET A 81 9.35 -19.37 -5.20
CA MET A 81 9.12 -20.63 -5.94
C MET A 81 8.50 -20.40 -7.31
N ASP A 82 7.81 -19.30 -7.52
CA ASP A 82 7.08 -18.98 -8.75
C ASP A 82 6.99 -17.45 -8.89
N PRO A 83 8.12 -16.79 -9.23
CA PRO A 83 8.16 -15.35 -9.32
C PRO A 83 7.34 -14.86 -10.53
N GLN A 84 6.42 -13.95 -10.28
CA GLN A 84 5.59 -13.30 -11.28
C GLN A 84 5.81 -11.79 -11.23
N TRP A 85 6.19 -11.21 -12.36
CA TRP A 85 6.47 -9.78 -12.46
C TRP A 85 5.22 -8.98 -12.83
N ALA A 86 4.99 -7.88 -12.12
CA ALA A 86 3.87 -6.98 -12.38
C ALA A 86 4.11 -6.02 -13.56
N LEU A 87 5.38 -5.69 -13.83
CA LEU A 87 5.76 -4.77 -14.90
C LEU A 87 5.24 -5.18 -16.29
N PRO A 88 5.40 -6.44 -16.76
CA PRO A 88 4.87 -6.85 -18.05
C PRO A 88 3.35 -6.69 -18.17
N ILE A 89 2.60 -7.05 -17.13
CA ILE A 89 1.14 -6.88 -17.11
C ILE A 89 0.76 -5.40 -17.19
N THR A 90 1.43 -4.57 -16.40
CA THR A 90 1.20 -3.12 -16.43
C THR A 90 1.53 -2.52 -17.80
N LYS A 91 2.59 -2.99 -18.45
CA LYS A 91 2.94 -2.58 -19.82
C LYS A 91 1.87 -2.98 -20.83
N GLU A 92 1.38 -4.22 -20.78
CA GLU A 92 0.28 -4.70 -21.62
C GLU A 92 -0.98 -3.83 -21.47
N VAL A 93 -1.32 -3.41 -20.24
CA VAL A 93 -2.44 -2.49 -19.97
C VAL A 93 -2.19 -1.12 -20.57
N ILE A 94 -0.99 -0.55 -20.41
CA ILE A 94 -0.61 0.75 -21.02
C ILE A 94 -0.74 0.68 -22.54
N ASP A 95 -0.21 -0.36 -23.17
CA ASP A 95 -0.24 -0.54 -24.62
C ASP A 95 -1.69 -0.70 -25.11
N LYS A 96 -2.53 -1.41 -24.34
CA LYS A 96 -3.96 -1.51 -24.62
C LYS A 96 -4.66 -0.15 -24.52
N VAL A 97 -4.43 0.62 -23.47
CA VAL A 97 -4.96 2.00 -23.32
C VAL A 97 -4.55 2.87 -24.51
N ARG A 98 -3.26 2.87 -24.87
CA ARG A 98 -2.73 3.65 -26.00
C ARG A 98 -3.34 3.26 -27.33
N SER A 99 -3.72 2.00 -27.51
CA SER A 99 -4.37 1.53 -28.75
C SER A 99 -5.79 2.08 -28.91
N VAL A 100 -6.42 2.53 -27.83
CA VAL A 100 -7.83 2.94 -27.78
C VAL A 100 -8.01 4.45 -27.63
N THR A 101 -7.12 5.12 -26.90
CA THR A 101 -7.22 6.56 -26.62
C THR A 101 -5.88 7.29 -26.77
N LYS A 102 -5.96 8.63 -26.88
CA LYS A 102 -4.82 9.54 -26.83
C LYS A 102 -4.71 10.27 -25.49
N ALA A 103 -5.56 9.92 -24.53
CA ALA A 103 -5.49 10.49 -23.19
C ALA A 103 -4.10 10.25 -22.58
N PRO A 104 -3.51 11.23 -21.89
CA PRO A 104 -2.22 11.06 -21.23
C PRO A 104 -2.30 9.98 -20.13
N ILE A 105 -1.26 9.15 -20.07
CA ILE A 105 -1.12 8.05 -19.13
C ILE A 105 -0.13 8.44 -18.04
N VAL A 106 -0.57 8.37 -16.78
CA VAL A 106 0.22 8.66 -15.59
C VAL A 106 0.42 7.39 -14.78
N CYS A 107 1.65 6.96 -14.58
CA CYS A 107 1.97 5.83 -13.72
C CYS A 107 2.35 6.28 -12.31
N GLY A 108 1.99 5.50 -11.32
CA GLY A 108 2.33 5.72 -9.92
C GLY A 108 2.20 4.45 -9.08
N GLY A 109 2.14 4.64 -7.79
CA GLY A 109 1.97 3.57 -6.81
C GLY A 109 3.27 3.17 -6.10
N PRO A 110 3.16 2.32 -5.05
CA PRO A 110 4.30 2.02 -4.19
C PRO A 110 5.51 1.43 -4.91
N ALA A 111 5.30 0.48 -5.81
CA ALA A 111 6.41 -0.14 -6.55
C ALA A 111 7.03 0.82 -7.58
N PHE A 112 6.21 1.68 -8.21
CA PHE A 112 6.73 2.75 -9.06
C PHE A 112 7.60 3.73 -8.28
N SER A 113 7.19 4.04 -7.04
CA SER A 113 7.92 4.96 -6.16
C SER A 113 9.27 4.43 -5.65
N LEU A 114 9.44 3.10 -5.61
CA LEU A 114 10.73 2.47 -5.27
C LEU A 114 11.79 2.64 -6.37
N LEU A 115 11.38 2.52 -7.63
CA LEU A 115 12.27 2.57 -8.80
C LEU A 115 11.66 3.48 -9.88
N PRO A 116 11.51 4.81 -9.62
CA PRO A 116 10.73 5.68 -10.49
C PRO A 116 11.25 5.78 -11.91
N LYS A 117 12.57 5.91 -12.08
CA LYS A 117 13.20 6.07 -13.39
C LYS A 117 13.21 4.78 -14.20
N GLU A 118 13.47 3.64 -13.52
CA GLU A 118 13.50 2.31 -14.12
C GLU A 118 12.11 1.89 -14.56
N CYS A 119 11.11 2.04 -13.69
CA CYS A 119 9.71 1.78 -14.03
C CYS A 119 9.23 2.69 -15.16
N PHE A 120 9.56 3.98 -15.12
CA PHE A 120 9.20 4.92 -16.18
C PHE A 120 9.81 4.55 -17.53
N ASN A 121 11.08 4.14 -17.55
CA ASN A 121 11.76 3.71 -18.78
C ASN A 121 11.17 2.41 -19.35
N TYR A 122 10.79 1.46 -18.50
CA TYR A 122 10.22 0.19 -18.92
C TYR A 122 8.77 0.34 -19.40
N LEU A 123 7.96 1.04 -18.61
CA LEU A 123 6.52 1.19 -18.85
C LEU A 123 6.22 2.24 -19.95
N GLU A 124 7.10 3.22 -20.11
CA GLU A 124 6.97 4.33 -21.06
C GLU A 124 5.63 5.09 -20.96
N PRO A 125 5.16 5.49 -19.76
CA PRO A 125 4.00 6.36 -19.65
C PRO A 125 4.32 7.77 -20.15
N ASP A 126 3.33 8.63 -20.24
CA ASP A 126 3.56 10.05 -20.59
C ASP A 126 4.14 10.80 -19.39
N MET A 127 3.70 10.44 -18.17
CA MET A 127 4.12 11.03 -16.91
C MET A 127 4.13 9.97 -15.80
N GLY A 128 4.83 10.27 -14.71
CA GLY A 128 4.80 9.46 -13.48
C GLY A 128 4.68 10.33 -12.25
N VAL A 129 4.09 9.77 -11.19
CA VAL A 129 4.03 10.37 -9.86
C VAL A 129 4.57 9.36 -8.84
N ALA A 130 5.63 9.72 -8.14
CA ALA A 130 6.30 8.89 -7.15
C ALA A 130 6.15 9.50 -5.74
N GLY A 131 5.88 8.66 -4.75
CA GLY A 131 5.61 9.05 -3.36
C GLY A 131 4.12 9.05 -3.02
N ASP A 132 3.72 9.90 -2.07
CA ASP A 132 2.34 10.11 -1.65
C ASP A 132 1.61 10.97 -2.69
N GLY A 133 1.21 10.36 -3.76
CA GLY A 133 0.81 11.05 -4.98
C GLY A 133 -0.54 11.77 -4.99
N GLY A 134 -1.32 11.78 -3.88
CA GLY A 134 -2.69 12.28 -3.87
C GLY A 134 -2.81 13.74 -4.32
N GLU A 135 -2.12 14.64 -3.63
CA GLU A 135 -2.13 16.07 -3.96
C GLU A 135 -1.48 16.35 -5.32
N THR A 136 -0.35 15.70 -5.58
CA THR A 136 0.36 15.87 -6.87
C THR A 136 -0.49 15.42 -8.05
N PHE A 137 -1.21 14.30 -7.93
CA PHE A 137 -2.07 13.80 -8.99
C PHE A 137 -3.26 14.74 -9.25
N ALA A 138 -3.86 15.30 -8.18
CA ALA A 138 -4.92 16.29 -8.32
C ALA A 138 -4.42 17.58 -9.01
N GLN A 139 -3.28 18.11 -8.56
CA GLN A 139 -2.65 19.29 -9.22
C GLN A 139 -2.24 18.99 -10.68
N LEU A 140 -1.77 17.78 -10.95
CA LEU A 140 -1.46 17.34 -12.32
C LEU A 140 -2.70 17.34 -13.21
N ALA A 141 -3.84 16.87 -12.70
CA ALA A 141 -5.11 16.90 -13.42
C ALA A 141 -5.53 18.36 -13.75
N GLU A 142 -5.35 19.29 -12.81
CA GLU A 142 -5.60 20.71 -13.02
C GLU A 142 -4.66 21.33 -14.06
N CYS A 143 -3.36 21.00 -14.01
CA CYS A 143 -2.39 21.47 -15.00
C CYS A 143 -2.73 20.95 -16.43
N ILE A 144 -3.16 19.70 -16.54
CA ILE A 144 -3.56 19.12 -17.84
C ILE A 144 -4.82 19.83 -18.36
N GLU A 145 -5.79 20.11 -17.49
CA GLU A 145 -7.03 20.79 -17.87
C GLU A 145 -6.79 22.25 -18.29
N SER A 146 -5.91 22.97 -17.60
CA SER A 146 -5.57 24.38 -17.89
C SER A 146 -4.51 24.56 -18.96
N GLY A 147 -3.78 23.51 -19.33
CA GLY A 147 -2.61 23.57 -20.21
C GLY A 147 -1.36 24.18 -19.56
N GLU A 148 -1.33 24.25 -18.23
CA GLU A 148 -0.19 24.75 -17.47
C GLU A 148 0.93 23.70 -17.35
N THR A 149 2.13 24.18 -16.99
CA THR A 149 3.26 23.27 -16.79
C THR A 149 3.12 22.47 -15.50
N HIS A 150 3.30 21.16 -15.58
CA HIS A 150 3.29 20.22 -14.47
C HIS A 150 4.70 19.81 -14.00
N ARG A 151 5.75 20.26 -14.72
CA ARG A 151 7.13 19.77 -14.50
C ARG A 151 7.72 20.12 -13.14
N ASN A 152 7.16 21.14 -12.47
CA ASN A 152 7.64 21.60 -11.15
C ASN A 152 6.93 20.93 -9.97
N LEU A 153 5.92 20.08 -10.21
CA LEU A 153 5.20 19.41 -9.14
C LEU A 153 6.11 18.39 -8.43
N PRO A 154 5.99 18.22 -7.12
CA PRO A 154 6.72 17.21 -6.38
C PRO A 154 6.34 15.80 -6.87
N GLY A 155 7.27 14.85 -6.79
CA GLY A 155 7.02 13.48 -7.22
C GLY A 155 6.98 13.25 -8.72
N MET A 156 7.02 14.28 -9.54
CA MET A 156 6.92 14.11 -11.00
C MET A 156 8.11 13.36 -11.58
N VAL A 157 7.77 12.41 -12.46
CA VAL A 157 8.70 11.70 -13.34
C VAL A 157 8.28 11.95 -14.78
N TYR A 158 9.17 12.47 -15.61
CA TYR A 158 8.85 12.86 -16.98
C TYR A 158 10.09 12.79 -17.89
N ARG A 159 9.88 12.83 -19.22
CA ARG A 159 10.99 12.98 -20.18
C ARG A 159 11.35 14.43 -20.38
N ASP A 160 12.63 14.73 -20.23
CA ASP A 160 13.23 16.01 -20.57
C ASP A 160 14.40 15.80 -21.50
N ASN A 161 14.29 16.32 -22.75
CA ASN A 161 15.32 16.18 -23.78
C ASN A 161 15.82 14.73 -23.98
N GLY A 162 14.91 13.74 -23.87
CA GLY A 162 15.22 12.31 -24.03
C GLY A 162 15.66 11.59 -22.76
N ALA A 163 16.07 12.31 -21.73
CA ALA A 163 16.39 11.74 -20.40
C ALA A 163 15.16 11.69 -19.49
N VAL A 164 15.17 10.80 -18.51
CA VAL A 164 14.14 10.75 -17.47
C VAL A 164 14.53 11.68 -16.32
N ALA A 165 13.73 12.73 -16.11
CA ALA A 165 13.81 13.63 -14.97
C ALA A 165 12.91 13.12 -13.83
N PHE A 166 13.33 13.36 -12.59
CA PHE A 166 12.59 13.01 -11.39
C PHE A 166 12.79 14.08 -10.32
N ASN A 167 11.71 14.63 -9.80
CA ASN A 167 11.71 15.75 -8.84
C ASN A 167 11.85 15.33 -7.37
N GLY A 168 12.20 14.06 -7.10
CA GLY A 168 12.15 13.51 -5.74
C GLY A 168 10.75 13.02 -5.38
N LEU A 169 10.63 12.31 -4.25
CA LEU A 169 9.35 11.77 -3.80
C LEU A 169 8.37 12.89 -3.39
N ALA A 170 7.12 12.75 -3.77
CA ALA A 170 6.05 13.58 -3.20
C ALA A 170 5.73 13.12 -1.78
N TYR A 171 5.42 14.08 -0.92
CA TYR A 171 4.94 13.85 0.42
C TYR A 171 3.66 14.64 0.61
N SER A 172 2.57 13.97 0.96
CA SER A 172 1.29 14.63 1.24
C SER A 172 0.88 14.48 2.70
N ASN A 173 -0.07 15.30 3.13
CA ASN A 173 -0.79 15.11 4.37
C ASN A 173 -2.10 14.36 4.05
N PHE A 174 -2.63 13.58 5.01
CA PHE A 174 -3.93 12.95 4.85
C PHE A 174 -5.04 14.01 4.90
N ALA A 175 -5.28 14.67 3.79
CA ALA A 175 -6.28 15.72 3.74
C ALA A 175 -7.69 15.18 3.40
N ARG A 176 -7.78 13.96 2.82
CA ARG A 176 -9.06 13.48 2.30
C ARG A 176 -9.26 11.99 2.51
N PRO A 177 -10.49 11.53 2.88
CA PRO A 177 -10.81 10.12 2.99
C PRO A 177 -10.77 9.42 1.62
N PRO A 178 -10.57 8.08 1.57
CA PRO A 178 -10.57 7.33 0.33
C PRO A 178 -11.98 7.25 -0.27
N ARG A 179 -12.08 7.26 -1.60
CA ARG A 179 -13.34 6.97 -2.31
C ARG A 179 -13.45 5.49 -2.62
N LEU A 180 -14.32 4.81 -1.89
CA LEU A 180 -14.51 3.36 -2.00
C LEU A 180 -15.72 2.96 -2.87
N ASP A 181 -16.55 3.92 -3.25
CA ASP A 181 -17.80 3.68 -4.00
C ASP A 181 -17.59 3.02 -5.37
N GLU A 182 -16.41 3.23 -5.95
CA GLU A 182 -16.05 2.68 -7.26
C GLU A 182 -15.50 1.25 -7.19
N LEU A 183 -15.42 0.66 -5.97
CA LEU A 183 -14.83 -0.66 -5.72
C LEU A 183 -15.89 -1.65 -5.22
N ASP A 184 -15.75 -2.92 -5.59
CA ASP A 184 -16.60 -4.00 -5.07
C ASP A 184 -16.16 -4.41 -3.65
N MET A 185 -16.50 -3.57 -2.67
CA MET A 185 -16.10 -3.74 -1.29
C MET A 185 -16.64 -5.02 -0.67
N ALA A 186 -17.86 -5.45 -1.04
CA ALA A 186 -18.46 -6.68 -0.55
C ALA A 186 -17.64 -7.93 -0.95
N ARG A 187 -17.08 -7.92 -2.15
CA ARG A 187 -16.22 -9.01 -2.63
C ARG A 187 -14.88 -9.04 -1.89
N TYR A 188 -14.33 -7.87 -1.58
CA TYR A 188 -13.11 -7.77 -0.78
C TYR A 188 -13.31 -8.21 0.66
N GLU A 189 -14.43 -7.86 1.30
CA GLU A 189 -14.75 -8.32 2.66
C GLU A 189 -14.82 -9.86 2.75
N GLN A 190 -15.31 -10.52 1.70
CA GLN A 190 -15.41 -11.98 1.67
C GLN A 190 -14.08 -12.68 1.44
N SER A 191 -13.15 -12.08 0.71
CA SER A 191 -11.99 -12.75 0.13
C SER A 191 -10.63 -12.27 0.64
N GLY A 192 -10.57 -11.22 1.45
CA GLY A 192 -9.33 -10.55 1.83
C GLY A 192 -8.92 -10.71 3.29
N PHE A 193 -7.73 -10.19 3.62
CA PHE A 193 -7.24 -10.00 5.00
C PHE A 193 -7.90 -8.83 5.73
N GLY A 194 -8.78 -8.13 5.06
CA GLY A 194 -9.41 -6.91 5.51
C GLY A 194 -9.11 -5.72 4.60
N ILE A 195 -9.86 -4.65 4.83
CA ILE A 195 -9.72 -3.42 4.06
C ILE A 195 -8.58 -2.60 4.64
N GLY A 196 -7.67 -2.15 3.78
CA GLY A 196 -6.49 -1.39 4.20
C GLY A 196 -6.84 -0.03 4.77
N ILE A 197 -6.35 0.26 5.96
CA ILE A 197 -6.40 1.60 6.57
C ILE A 197 -4.99 2.02 6.94
N VAL A 198 -4.64 3.26 6.60
CA VAL A 198 -3.38 3.89 6.98
C VAL A 198 -3.62 4.76 8.20
N THR A 199 -2.83 4.61 9.26
CA THR A 199 -2.91 5.46 10.45
C THR A 199 -1.78 6.49 10.52
N LYS A 200 -0.73 6.30 9.72
CA LYS A 200 0.44 7.19 9.63
C LYS A 200 1.13 7.05 8.29
N LEU A 201 1.90 8.06 7.91
CA LEU A 201 2.84 8.01 6.79
C LEU A 201 4.27 7.91 7.30
N ASP A 202 5.01 6.97 6.75
CA ASP A 202 6.43 6.77 7.03
C ASP A 202 7.29 7.46 5.98
N ASP A 203 8.48 7.95 6.38
CA ASP A 203 9.45 8.53 5.43
C ASP A 203 10.12 7.48 4.54
N ASN A 204 10.00 6.23 4.91
CA ASN A 204 10.68 5.13 4.25
C ASN A 204 9.72 4.28 3.43
N PHE A 205 9.69 4.52 2.12
CA PHE A 205 9.35 3.48 1.16
C PHE A 205 10.37 2.31 1.20
N SER A 206 11.53 2.51 1.80
CA SER A 206 12.48 1.45 2.11
C SER A 206 12.02 0.69 3.36
N HIS A 207 11.97 -0.60 3.24
CA HIS A 207 11.52 -1.56 4.23
C HIS A 207 12.45 -1.70 5.46
N SER A 208 13.09 -0.63 5.91
CA SER A 208 13.92 -0.65 7.12
C SER A 208 13.08 -0.72 8.39
N MET A 209 12.33 -1.81 8.50
CA MET A 209 11.93 -2.30 9.81
C MET A 209 13.10 -3.11 10.38
N ASP A 210 14.27 -2.48 10.48
CA ASP A 210 15.31 -3.00 11.33
C ASP A 210 14.77 -3.02 12.75
N ALA A 211 14.88 -4.15 13.42
CA ALA A 211 14.56 -4.28 14.84
C ALA A 211 15.36 -3.29 15.72
N ASN A 212 16.35 -2.65 15.14
CA ASN A 212 17.19 -1.62 15.74
C ASN A 212 16.79 -0.19 15.38
N SER A 213 15.80 0.02 14.48
CA SER A 213 15.27 1.36 14.31
C SER A 213 14.46 1.68 15.56
N ASP A 214 14.75 2.80 16.18
CA ASP A 214 14.04 3.35 17.35
C ASP A 214 12.55 3.67 17.05
N GLY A 215 12.02 3.14 15.95
CA GLY A 215 10.62 3.26 15.54
C GLY A 215 10.19 4.67 15.14
N ASN A 216 11.12 5.60 14.93
CA ASN A 216 10.86 7.00 14.61
C ASN A 216 10.84 7.30 13.10
N SER A 217 10.45 6.33 12.27
CA SER A 217 10.40 6.53 10.81
C SER A 217 9.10 7.14 10.30
N TRP A 218 8.14 7.43 11.17
CA TRP A 218 6.87 8.06 10.79
C TRP A 218 7.04 9.59 10.62
N ARG A 219 6.40 10.12 9.58
CA ARG A 219 6.43 11.54 9.24
C ARG A 219 5.16 12.27 9.67
N VAL A 220 4.03 11.63 9.45
CA VAL A 220 2.71 12.20 9.76
C VAL A 220 1.86 11.15 10.47
N LEU A 221 1.28 11.50 11.59
CA LEU A 221 0.23 10.72 12.26
C LEU A 221 -1.13 11.26 11.83
N ARG A 222 -2.03 10.39 11.46
CA ARG A 222 -3.43 10.78 11.24
C ARG A 222 -4.09 11.09 12.59
N PRO A 223 -4.95 12.10 12.66
CA PRO A 223 -5.84 12.28 13.81
C PRO A 223 -6.61 10.99 14.09
N ILE A 224 -6.69 10.60 15.36
CA ILE A 224 -7.39 9.36 15.78
C ILE A 224 -8.86 9.41 15.37
N GLU A 225 -9.49 10.57 15.55
CA GLU A 225 -10.88 10.83 15.17
C GLU A 225 -11.14 10.58 13.68
N ASP A 226 -10.21 10.94 12.80
CA ASP A 226 -10.35 10.74 11.36
C ASP A 226 -10.24 9.24 11.00
N VAL A 227 -9.35 8.51 11.66
CA VAL A 227 -9.21 7.05 11.45
C VAL A 227 -10.47 6.32 11.92
N VAL A 228 -10.99 6.68 13.10
CA VAL A 228 -12.21 6.09 13.65
C VAL A 228 -13.43 6.42 12.80
N ALA A 229 -13.54 7.66 12.32
CA ALA A 229 -14.63 8.09 11.43
C ALA A 229 -14.59 7.32 10.10
N GLU A 230 -13.40 7.10 9.52
CA GLU A 230 -13.23 6.31 8.30
C GLU A 230 -13.67 4.84 8.52
N ILE A 231 -13.30 4.22 9.64
CA ILE A 231 -13.75 2.87 10.00
C ILE A 231 -15.27 2.83 10.16
N GLN A 232 -15.85 3.82 10.85
CA GLN A 232 -17.30 3.89 11.03
C GLN A 232 -18.02 4.04 9.68
N GLU A 233 -17.53 4.92 8.80
CA GLU A 233 -18.09 5.07 7.45
C GLU A 233 -18.02 3.76 6.64
N MET A 234 -16.88 3.05 6.66
CA MET A 234 -16.74 1.77 6.00
C MET A 234 -17.75 0.74 6.52
N LYS A 235 -17.97 0.73 7.82
CA LYS A 235 -18.94 -0.15 8.46
C LYS A 235 -20.38 0.19 8.09
N ASP A 236 -20.76 1.47 8.15
CA ASP A 236 -22.14 1.91 7.92
C ASP A 236 -22.55 1.82 6.43
N ARG A 237 -21.61 2.14 5.53
CA ARG A 237 -21.91 2.16 4.08
C ARG A 237 -21.73 0.81 3.40
N PHE A 238 -20.80 -0.02 3.86
CA PHE A 238 -20.40 -1.24 3.16
C PHE A 238 -20.49 -2.50 4.03
N ASP A 239 -20.96 -2.40 5.30
CA ASP A 239 -20.98 -3.47 6.31
C ASP A 239 -19.60 -4.15 6.50
N LEU A 240 -18.51 -3.37 6.34
CA LEU A 240 -17.15 -3.87 6.45
C LEU A 240 -16.76 -3.98 7.92
N ARG A 241 -16.22 -5.13 8.31
CA ARG A 241 -15.80 -5.43 9.69
C ARG A 241 -14.39 -5.94 9.79
N LYS A 242 -13.78 -6.30 8.65
CA LYS A 242 -12.39 -6.75 8.59
C LYS A 242 -11.50 -5.62 8.11
N ILE A 243 -10.59 -5.19 8.98
CA ILE A 243 -9.64 -4.10 8.74
C ILE A 243 -8.22 -4.66 8.70
N PHE A 244 -7.39 -4.08 7.87
CA PHE A 244 -5.96 -4.30 7.89
C PHE A 244 -5.25 -2.95 8.06
N PHE A 245 -4.69 -2.67 9.23
CA PHE A 245 -3.82 -1.51 9.40
C PHE A 245 -2.52 -1.75 8.65
N ILE A 246 -2.35 -1.05 7.51
CA ILE A 246 -1.29 -1.31 6.54
C ILE A 246 0.01 -0.55 6.84
N ASP A 247 0.06 0.13 7.98
CA ASP A 247 1.29 0.78 8.45
C ASP A 247 2.42 -0.21 8.61
N SER A 248 3.65 0.22 8.44
CA SER A 248 4.84 -0.64 8.57
C SER A 248 5.04 -1.25 9.96
N GLY A 249 4.50 -0.62 11.01
CA GLY A 249 4.44 -1.11 12.39
C GLY A 249 3.36 -0.39 13.17
N PHE A 250 2.22 -1.04 13.40
CA PHE A 250 1.05 -0.45 14.06
C PHE A 250 1.38 0.13 15.45
N ASN A 251 2.17 -0.61 16.23
CA ASN A 251 2.52 -0.28 17.60
C ASN A 251 3.48 0.91 17.78
N VAL A 252 3.95 1.50 16.70
CA VAL A 252 4.92 2.60 16.73
C VAL A 252 4.35 3.84 16.00
N PRO A 253 4.30 5.01 16.65
CA PRO A 253 4.66 5.28 18.04
C PRO A 253 3.65 4.74 19.03
N LEU A 254 4.12 4.24 20.15
CA LEU A 254 3.30 3.58 21.17
C LEU A 254 2.11 4.42 21.68
N PRO A 255 2.26 5.73 21.97
CA PRO A 255 1.13 6.55 22.42
C PRO A 255 -0.01 6.62 21.40
N HIS A 256 0.31 6.69 20.09
CA HIS A 256 -0.68 6.72 19.03
C HIS A 256 -1.44 5.39 18.92
N ALA A 257 -0.71 4.27 18.98
CA ALA A 257 -1.32 2.94 18.96
C ALA A 257 -2.28 2.73 20.14
N LYS A 258 -1.86 3.11 21.38
CA LYS A 258 -2.71 3.03 22.56
C LYS A 258 -3.97 3.89 22.41
N ALA A 259 -3.82 5.15 22.00
CA ALA A 259 -4.94 6.07 21.80
C ALA A 259 -5.93 5.56 20.73
N LEU A 260 -5.44 5.03 19.62
CA LEU A 260 -6.29 4.47 18.59
C LEU A 260 -7.06 3.23 19.09
N CYS A 261 -6.41 2.30 19.78
CA CYS A 261 -7.08 1.15 20.37
C CYS A 261 -8.16 1.55 21.37
N GLN A 262 -7.88 2.52 22.27
CA GLN A 262 -8.84 3.05 23.21
C GLN A 262 -10.05 3.66 22.50
N SER A 263 -9.82 4.49 21.47
CA SER A 263 -10.90 5.11 20.70
C SER A 263 -11.77 4.08 19.94
N ILE A 264 -11.17 3.01 19.40
CA ILE A 264 -11.91 1.90 18.78
C ILE A 264 -12.81 1.20 19.80
N ILE A 265 -12.31 0.97 21.01
CA ILE A 265 -13.06 0.32 22.13
C ILE A 265 -14.22 1.24 22.57
N GLU A 266 -13.95 2.50 22.83
CA GLU A 266 -14.92 3.50 23.27
C GLU A 266 -16.05 3.73 22.26
N SER A 267 -15.72 3.66 20.97
CA SER A 267 -16.68 3.79 19.87
C SER A 267 -17.50 2.54 19.59
N ASP A 268 -17.28 1.41 20.29
CA ASP A 268 -17.96 0.11 20.13
C ASP A 268 -18.01 -0.35 18.66
N LEU A 269 -16.91 -0.16 17.93
CA LEU A 269 -16.87 -0.43 16.49
C LEU A 269 -17.04 -1.90 16.13
N LYS A 270 -16.69 -2.83 17.02
CA LYS A 270 -16.84 -4.30 16.85
C LYS A 270 -16.24 -4.81 15.53
N ILE A 271 -15.01 -4.37 15.27
CA ILE A 271 -14.23 -4.78 14.11
C ILE A 271 -13.28 -5.92 14.45
N HIS A 272 -12.85 -6.65 13.41
CA HIS A 272 -11.73 -7.56 13.46
C HIS A 272 -10.62 -6.99 12.60
N TRP A 273 -9.42 -6.86 13.15
CA TRP A 273 -8.34 -6.27 12.39
C TRP A 273 -7.02 -7.00 12.54
N ASN A 274 -6.22 -6.88 11.49
CA ASN A 274 -4.86 -7.37 11.42
C ASN A 274 -3.91 -6.18 11.20
N SER A 275 -2.63 -6.36 11.48
CA SER A 275 -1.63 -5.31 11.24
C SER A 275 -0.23 -5.89 11.06
N TYR A 276 0.68 -5.05 10.57
CA TYR A 276 2.10 -5.27 10.83
C TYR A 276 2.44 -4.80 12.25
N LEU A 277 3.32 -5.53 12.92
CA LEU A 277 3.84 -5.21 14.25
C LEU A 277 5.36 -5.04 14.17
N ALA A 278 5.86 -3.91 14.64
CA ALA A 278 7.28 -3.72 14.82
C ALA A 278 7.75 -4.54 16.03
N PRO A 279 8.73 -5.46 15.88
CA PRO A 279 9.20 -6.30 16.97
C PRO A 279 10.16 -5.53 17.90
N VAL A 280 9.68 -4.42 18.45
CA VAL A 280 10.38 -3.55 19.38
C VAL A 280 9.80 -3.79 20.79
N PRO A 281 10.52 -4.44 21.72
CA PRO A 281 9.98 -4.77 23.04
C PRO A 281 9.43 -3.57 23.82
N ALA A 282 10.08 -2.41 23.72
CA ALA A 282 9.62 -1.17 24.34
C ALA A 282 8.28 -0.64 23.80
N ALA A 283 7.91 -1.04 22.58
CA ALA A 283 6.64 -0.69 21.93
C ALA A 283 5.61 -1.83 21.94
N CYS A 284 5.87 -2.91 22.70
CA CYS A 284 5.02 -4.07 22.86
C CYS A 284 4.84 -4.39 24.36
N ASP A 285 4.47 -3.39 25.15
CA ASP A 285 4.18 -3.59 26.57
C ASP A 285 2.83 -4.33 26.78
N GLU A 286 2.60 -4.84 27.97
CA GLU A 286 1.38 -5.57 28.31
C GLU A 286 0.12 -4.74 28.08
N GLU A 287 0.19 -3.43 28.34
CA GLU A 287 -0.93 -2.51 28.18
C GLU A 287 -1.35 -2.38 26.71
N VAL A 288 -0.39 -2.14 25.78
CA VAL A 288 -0.74 -1.98 24.36
C VAL A 288 -1.27 -3.28 23.77
N LEU A 289 -0.65 -4.42 24.11
CA LEU A 289 -1.13 -5.73 23.63
C LEU A 289 -2.51 -6.06 24.18
N GLY A 290 -2.78 -5.74 25.44
CA GLY A 290 -4.11 -5.87 26.04
C GLY A 290 -5.14 -4.97 25.36
N LEU A 291 -4.83 -3.72 25.07
CA LEU A 291 -5.68 -2.79 24.31
C LEU A 291 -5.91 -3.28 22.88
N MET A 292 -4.88 -3.74 22.19
CA MET A 292 -5.01 -4.31 20.84
C MET A 292 -5.99 -5.48 20.83
N LYS A 293 -5.86 -6.40 21.78
CA LYS A 293 -6.78 -7.54 21.92
C LYS A 293 -8.22 -7.11 22.14
N GLN A 294 -8.45 -6.15 23.06
CA GLN A 294 -9.78 -5.62 23.35
C GLN A 294 -10.37 -4.86 22.15
N ALA A 295 -9.54 -4.15 21.40
CA ALA A 295 -9.94 -3.43 20.18
C ALA A 295 -10.24 -4.36 18.99
N GLY A 296 -10.02 -5.68 19.09
CA GLY A 296 -10.35 -6.66 18.08
C GLY A 296 -9.18 -7.12 17.21
N SER A 297 -7.93 -6.97 17.67
CA SER A 297 -6.75 -7.52 16.97
C SER A 297 -6.84 -9.04 16.84
N GLY A 298 -6.75 -9.54 15.59
CA GLY A 298 -6.75 -10.96 15.27
C GLY A 298 -5.35 -11.50 15.05
N LEU A 299 -4.68 -11.01 14.01
CA LEU A 299 -3.37 -11.46 13.57
C LEU A 299 -2.41 -10.28 13.42
N VAL A 300 -1.23 -10.40 13.96
CA VAL A 300 -0.14 -9.47 13.69
C VAL A 300 0.95 -10.14 12.85
N ILE A 301 1.54 -9.38 11.92
CA ILE A 301 2.60 -9.83 11.05
C ILE A 301 3.87 -9.09 11.44
N MET A 302 4.85 -9.84 11.96
CA MET A 302 6.16 -9.30 12.27
C MET A 302 7.13 -9.62 11.12
N LYS A 303 7.96 -8.66 10.76
CA LYS A 303 9.08 -8.93 9.85
C LYS A 303 10.20 -9.59 10.65
N GLY A 304 10.68 -10.71 10.15
CA GLY A 304 11.88 -11.36 10.69
C GLY A 304 13.12 -10.55 10.34
N VAL A 305 14.21 -10.85 11.01
CA VAL A 305 15.49 -10.19 10.78
C VAL A 305 16.07 -10.66 9.46
N ALA A 306 16.36 -9.73 8.55
CA ALA A 306 17.16 -10.02 7.37
C ALA A 306 18.63 -10.21 7.81
N GLY A 307 19.18 -11.40 7.58
CA GLY A 307 20.56 -11.69 7.90
C GLY A 307 21.46 -11.49 6.68
N HIS A 308 22.16 -10.37 6.59
CA HIS A 308 23.31 -10.24 5.69
C HIS A 308 24.54 -10.72 6.42
N ASP A 309 25.29 -11.67 5.85
CA ASP A 309 26.64 -12.09 6.26
C ASP A 309 26.93 -12.10 7.77
N LEU A 310 25.89 -12.35 8.58
CA LEU A 310 26.03 -12.38 10.02
C LEU A 310 26.49 -13.76 10.48
N GLU A 311 27.52 -13.77 11.32
CA GLU A 311 27.84 -14.93 12.11
C GLU A 311 26.61 -15.36 12.95
N GLN A 312 26.48 -16.63 13.22
CA GLN A 312 25.32 -17.22 13.90
C GLN A 312 24.99 -16.53 15.26
N GLU A 313 26.01 -16.01 15.92
CA GLU A 313 25.91 -15.26 17.18
C GLU A 313 25.23 -13.89 16.99
N ALA A 314 25.56 -13.18 15.92
CA ALA A 314 24.92 -11.89 15.60
C ALA A 314 23.47 -12.07 15.14
N LEU A 315 23.14 -13.19 14.50
CA LEU A 315 21.78 -13.54 14.12
C LEU A 315 20.91 -13.83 15.36
N SER A 316 21.46 -14.55 16.35
CA SER A 316 20.75 -14.84 17.61
C SER A 316 20.44 -13.56 18.39
N THR A 317 21.40 -12.66 18.52
CA THR A 317 21.21 -11.37 19.20
C THR A 317 20.15 -10.49 18.53
N ARG A 318 20.05 -10.53 17.21
CA ARG A 318 19.00 -9.79 16.48
C ARG A 318 17.62 -10.45 16.59
N MET A 319 17.56 -11.75 16.80
CA MET A 319 16.29 -12.46 17.00
C MET A 319 15.73 -12.34 18.41
N GLU A 320 16.54 -12.00 19.42
CA GLU A 320 16.10 -11.85 20.81
C GLU A 320 14.90 -10.90 20.99
N PRO A 321 14.88 -9.67 20.40
CA PRO A 321 13.72 -8.79 20.48
C PRO A 321 12.47 -9.39 19.85
N VAL A 322 12.60 -10.10 18.72
CA VAL A 322 11.48 -10.78 18.05
C VAL A 322 10.92 -11.87 18.95
N GLN A 323 11.78 -12.70 19.56
CA GLN A 323 11.37 -13.77 20.48
C GLN A 323 10.67 -13.23 21.73
N GLU A 324 11.20 -12.14 22.31
CA GLU A 324 10.56 -11.46 23.43
C GLU A 324 9.17 -10.96 23.10
N VAL A 325 8.99 -10.32 21.93
CA VAL A 325 7.67 -9.83 21.46
C VAL A 325 6.73 -11.01 21.19
N CYS A 326 7.22 -12.11 20.59
CA CYS A 326 6.42 -13.33 20.41
C CYS A 326 5.88 -13.86 21.75
N GLN A 327 6.73 -13.98 22.77
CA GLN A 327 6.31 -14.42 24.10
C GLN A 327 5.21 -13.51 24.67
N ARG A 328 5.38 -12.20 24.58
CA ARG A 328 4.37 -11.23 25.04
C ARG A 328 3.06 -11.34 24.26
N CYS A 329 3.11 -11.60 22.94
CA CYS A 329 1.92 -11.86 22.15
C CYS A 329 1.20 -13.14 22.61
N ASP A 330 1.95 -14.22 22.91
CA ASP A 330 1.38 -15.46 23.44
C ASP A 330 0.67 -15.22 24.79
N GLU A 331 1.30 -14.47 25.70
CA GLU A 331 0.74 -14.10 27.01
C GLU A 331 -0.53 -13.25 26.86
N ALA A 332 -0.58 -12.35 25.86
CA ALA A 332 -1.76 -11.52 25.54
C ALA A 332 -2.83 -12.26 24.72
N GLY A 333 -2.54 -13.46 24.21
CA GLY A 333 -3.44 -14.22 23.33
C GLY A 333 -3.62 -13.57 21.95
N ILE A 334 -2.59 -12.91 21.40
CA ILE A 334 -2.55 -12.34 20.05
C ILE A 334 -1.83 -13.33 19.14
N HIS A 335 -2.47 -13.71 18.04
CA HIS A 335 -1.85 -14.53 17.02
C HIS A 335 -0.83 -13.74 16.20
N TYR A 336 0.29 -14.39 15.85
CA TYR A 336 1.32 -13.73 15.04
C TYR A 336 1.90 -14.64 13.96
N VAL A 337 2.45 -14.02 12.94
CA VAL A 337 3.24 -14.65 11.87
C VAL A 337 4.54 -13.88 11.74
N ILE A 338 5.65 -14.60 11.63
CA ILE A 338 6.95 -14.01 11.32
C ILE A 338 7.20 -14.17 9.82
N SER A 339 7.27 -13.05 9.11
CA SER A 339 7.60 -13.02 7.68
C SER A 339 9.10 -12.81 7.52
N GLN A 340 9.80 -13.78 6.94
CA GLN A 340 11.22 -13.67 6.63
C GLN A 340 11.44 -13.37 5.15
N PHE A 341 12.37 -12.47 4.86
CA PHE A 341 12.79 -12.18 3.50
C PHE A 341 14.00 -13.05 3.15
N PHE A 342 13.95 -13.69 1.97
CA PHE A 342 15.05 -14.45 1.39
C PHE A 342 15.50 -13.77 0.11
N GLY A 343 16.81 -13.79 -0.15
CA GLY A 343 17.37 -13.34 -1.43
C GLY A 343 17.54 -11.84 -1.58
N GLU A 344 17.83 -11.11 -0.51
CA GLU A 344 18.25 -9.72 -0.63
C GLU A 344 19.53 -9.59 -1.48
N PRO A 345 19.70 -8.48 -2.25
CA PRO A 345 20.88 -8.26 -3.06
C PRO A 345 22.16 -8.35 -2.20
N GLY A 346 23.12 -9.18 -2.60
CA GLY A 346 24.35 -9.46 -1.86
C GLY A 346 24.40 -10.79 -1.14
N TRP A 347 23.32 -11.57 -1.11
CA TRP A 347 23.32 -12.92 -0.55
C TRP A 347 24.01 -13.90 -1.47
N ASN A 348 25.20 -14.37 -1.11
CA ASN A 348 25.92 -15.42 -1.82
C ASN A 348 25.59 -16.85 -1.32
N VAL A 349 24.86 -16.97 -0.21
CA VAL A 349 24.52 -18.27 0.38
C VAL A 349 23.08 -18.22 0.89
N LEU A 350 22.23 -19.14 0.42
CA LEU A 350 20.91 -19.36 1.00
C LEU A 350 21.09 -19.92 2.43
N PRO A 351 20.63 -19.24 3.49
CA PRO A 351 20.60 -19.84 4.80
C PRO A 351 19.67 -21.05 4.76
N ARG A 352 20.06 -22.14 5.42
CA ARG A 352 19.16 -23.29 5.58
C ARG A 352 17.91 -22.81 6.30
N PRO A 353 16.71 -23.18 5.85
CA PRO A 353 15.48 -22.80 6.54
C PRO A 353 15.54 -23.34 7.97
N VAL A 354 15.54 -22.45 8.94
CA VAL A 354 15.24 -22.79 10.32
C VAL A 354 13.73 -22.87 10.40
N VAL A 355 13.19 -24.06 10.29
CA VAL A 355 11.80 -24.34 10.62
C VAL A 355 11.72 -24.38 12.13
N VAL A 356 11.07 -23.37 12.72
CA VAL A 356 10.64 -23.40 14.13
C VAL A 356 9.19 -23.80 14.16
#